data_a42ec0cae656bc47afefb26195bf7321
#
_entry.id   a42ec0cae656bc47afefb26195bf7321
#
_cell.length_a   1.000
_cell.length_b   1.000
_cell.length_c   1.000
_cell.angle_alpha   90.00
_cell.angle_beta   90.00
_cell.angle_gamma   90.00
#
_symmetry.space_group_name_H-M   'P 1'
#
loop_
_entity.id
_entity.type
_entity.pdbx_description
1 polymer ?
#
loop_
_entity_poly.entity_id
_entity_poly.type
_entity_poly.pdbx_seq_one_letter_code
_entity_poly.pdbx_strand_id
1 'polypeptide(L)'
;IRDTTRLVGSEMCIRDRSDTLAKIYWVDDLGELSPLACAYARARGADRMSSFGDFIALSDICDTDTARLIKREVSDGVIAPGYTDEALELLKQKKKGAYNIIQIDPSYQPAPIERKQVYGITFEQGRNELDINGDLLSNIVTVNKEIPESALIDMKIALITLKYTQSNSVCYVKDGQAIGIGAGQQSRIHCTRLAGSKADNWFLRQSPQVLGLQFVDSLGRANRDNAIDVYMGDEYMDVLADGTWDCLLY
;
A
#
# COMPACT_ATOMS: atom_id res chain seq x y z
N ILE A 1 -18.12 3.90 1.96
CA ILE A 1 -17.07 2.86 2.05
C ILE A 1 -15.84 3.50 1.46
N ARG A 2 -14.84 3.80 2.29
CA ARG A 2 -13.55 4.27 1.79
C ARG A 2 -12.89 3.10 1.09
N ASP A 3 -12.77 3.19 -0.22
CA ASP A 3 -12.00 2.27 -1.06
C ASP A 3 -10.51 2.60 -0.86
N THR A 4 -9.91 2.09 0.20
CA THR A 4 -8.59 2.55 0.61
C THR A 4 -7.45 1.61 0.30
N THR A 5 -7.64 0.47 -0.37
CA THR A 5 -6.49 -0.32 -0.79
C THR A 5 -6.84 -1.25 -1.95
N ARG A 6 -6.70 -0.76 -3.15
CA ARG A 6 -6.47 -1.67 -4.28
C ARG A 6 -4.98 -1.92 -4.39
N LEU A 7 -4.58 -3.14 -4.15
CA LEU A 7 -3.27 -3.64 -4.51
C LEU A 7 -3.15 -3.63 -6.03
N VAL A 8 -2.40 -2.70 -6.54
CA VAL A 8 -2.01 -2.70 -7.94
C VAL A 8 -0.74 -3.53 -8.04
N GLY A 9 -0.91 -4.82 -8.33
CA GLY A 9 0.20 -5.69 -8.64
C GLY A 9 0.81 -5.30 -9.98
N SER A 10 2.08 -4.94 -10.03
CA SER A 10 2.86 -5.03 -11.24
C SER A 10 3.55 -6.39 -11.25
N GLU A 11 3.30 -7.20 -12.25
CA GLU A 11 3.93 -8.52 -12.43
C GLU A 11 5.45 -8.46 -12.62
N MET A 12 6.04 -7.28 -12.77
CA MET A 12 7.39 -7.13 -13.31
C MET A 12 8.52 -6.92 -12.31
N CYS A 13 8.30 -6.83 -11.00
CA CYS A 13 9.40 -6.50 -10.09
C CYS A 13 9.58 -7.47 -8.93
N ILE A 14 9.36 -8.75 -9.17
CA ILE A 14 9.23 -9.72 -8.09
C ILE A 14 10.51 -10.47 -7.81
N ARG A 15 11.46 -10.49 -8.76
CA ARG A 15 12.68 -11.29 -8.63
C ARG A 15 13.84 -10.60 -7.91
N ASP A 16 13.83 -9.26 -7.81
CA ASP A 16 14.92 -8.50 -7.19
C ASP A 16 14.47 -7.77 -5.93
N ARG A 17 14.03 -8.54 -4.94
CA ARG A 17 13.85 -8.01 -3.59
C ARG A 17 15.22 -7.71 -3.01
N SER A 18 15.58 -6.41 -2.86
CA SER A 18 16.78 -6.06 -2.11
C SER A 18 16.60 -6.44 -0.64
N ASP A 19 17.65 -6.89 0.03
CA ASP A 19 17.63 -7.19 1.46
C ASP A 19 17.13 -6.00 2.28
N THR A 20 17.43 -4.78 1.84
CA THR A 20 16.95 -3.54 2.45
C THR A 20 15.42 -3.44 2.38
N LEU A 21 14.82 -3.64 1.20
CA LEU A 21 13.36 -3.59 1.05
C LEU A 21 12.68 -4.73 1.83
N ALA A 22 13.29 -5.90 1.88
CA ALA A 22 12.77 -7.00 2.69
C ALA A 22 12.68 -6.61 4.18
N LYS A 23 13.70 -5.93 4.70
CA LYS A 23 13.72 -5.45 6.09
C LYS A 23 12.68 -4.39 6.35
N ILE A 24 12.58 -3.33 5.51
CA ILE A 24 11.60 -2.26 5.74
C ILE A 24 10.15 -2.73 5.58
N TYR A 25 9.90 -3.83 4.87
CA TYR A 25 8.57 -4.44 4.74
C TYR A 25 8.31 -5.56 5.76
N TRP A 26 9.28 -5.84 6.64
CA TRP A 26 9.20 -6.90 7.65
C TRP A 26 8.93 -8.29 7.05
N VAL A 27 9.60 -8.61 5.96
CA VAL A 27 9.47 -9.89 5.24
C VAL A 27 10.80 -10.60 5.02
N ASP A 28 11.87 -10.12 5.63
CA ASP A 28 13.22 -10.67 5.55
C ASP A 28 13.33 -12.09 6.16
N ASP A 29 12.43 -12.42 7.08
CA ASP A 29 12.34 -13.72 7.75
C ASP A 29 11.53 -14.79 6.98
N LEU A 30 10.95 -14.46 5.80
CA LEU A 30 9.99 -15.33 5.11
C LEU A 30 10.53 -16.08 3.89
N GLY A 31 11.84 -15.92 3.57
CA GLY A 31 12.42 -16.55 2.38
C GLY A 31 11.83 -16.02 1.06
N GLU A 32 11.72 -16.87 0.05
CA GLU A 32 11.08 -16.52 -1.22
C GLU A 32 9.57 -16.36 -1.02
N LEU A 33 9.02 -15.32 -1.63
CA LEU A 33 7.59 -15.02 -1.61
C LEU A 33 7.01 -15.19 -3.01
N SER A 34 5.74 -15.58 -3.06
CA SER A 34 4.98 -15.60 -4.32
C SER A 34 4.87 -14.20 -4.94
N PRO A 35 4.59 -14.11 -6.25
CA PRO A 35 4.34 -12.84 -6.92
C PRO A 35 3.29 -11.98 -6.21
N LEU A 36 2.17 -12.57 -5.84
CA LEU A 36 1.08 -11.87 -5.17
C LEU A 36 1.49 -11.37 -3.79
N ALA A 37 2.22 -12.19 -3.03
CA ALA A 37 2.75 -11.81 -1.72
C ALA A 37 3.74 -10.65 -1.80
N CYS A 38 4.62 -10.65 -2.82
CA CYS A 38 5.53 -9.53 -3.07
C CYS A 38 4.77 -8.24 -3.42
N ALA A 39 3.77 -8.32 -4.30
CA ALA A 39 2.93 -7.19 -4.67
C ALA A 39 2.21 -6.62 -3.44
N TYR A 40 1.66 -7.48 -2.58
CA TYR A 40 1.04 -7.08 -1.32
C TYR A 40 2.02 -6.40 -0.37
N ALA A 41 3.20 -6.98 -0.16
CA ALA A 41 4.22 -6.40 0.71
C ALA A 41 4.67 -5.01 0.22
N ARG A 42 4.85 -4.84 -1.09
CA ARG A 42 5.24 -3.56 -1.70
C ARG A 42 4.14 -2.51 -1.60
N ALA A 43 2.89 -2.88 -1.92
CA ALA A 43 1.75 -1.97 -1.84
C ALA A 43 1.53 -1.48 -0.39
N ARG A 44 1.59 -2.39 0.58
CA ARG A 44 1.50 -2.04 2.00
C ARG A 44 2.71 -1.26 2.49
N GLY A 45 3.90 -1.60 2.01
CA GLY A 45 5.16 -0.97 2.37
C GLY A 45 5.33 0.46 1.87
N ALA A 46 4.50 0.90 0.93
CA ALA A 46 4.51 2.28 0.41
C ALA A 46 4.27 3.30 1.52
N ASP A 47 3.36 3.00 2.44
CA ASP A 47 3.03 3.85 3.58
C ASP A 47 2.61 2.96 4.77
N ARG A 48 3.60 2.55 5.53
CA ARG A 48 3.40 1.63 6.65
C ARG A 48 2.49 2.20 7.75
N MET A 49 2.55 3.51 7.96
CA MET A 49 1.74 4.19 8.97
C MET A 49 0.26 4.23 8.62
N SER A 50 -0.05 4.52 7.34
CA SER A 50 -1.44 4.56 6.87
C SER A 50 -2.03 3.18 6.59
N SER A 51 -1.20 2.15 6.46
CA SER A 51 -1.61 0.77 6.22
C SER A 51 -1.97 0.04 7.52
N PHE A 52 -2.95 0.58 8.25
CA PHE A 52 -3.42 0.04 9.52
C PHE A 52 -4.95 0.02 9.56
N GLY A 53 -5.54 -1.14 9.86
CA GLY A 53 -7.01 -1.29 9.84
C GLY A 53 -7.61 -1.22 8.43
N ASP A 54 -6.82 -1.55 7.42
CA ASP A 54 -7.17 -1.52 6.01
C ASP A 54 -8.04 -2.71 5.59
N PHE A 55 -8.67 -2.58 4.42
CA PHE A 55 -9.34 -3.67 3.72
C PHE A 55 -8.55 -4.00 2.45
N ILE A 56 -8.13 -5.26 2.33
CA ILE A 56 -7.20 -5.71 1.29
C ILE A 56 -7.99 -6.23 0.09
N ALA A 57 -7.65 -5.76 -1.13
CA ALA A 57 -8.19 -6.31 -2.37
C ALA A 57 -7.06 -6.95 -3.19
N LEU A 58 -7.24 -8.21 -3.57
CA LEU A 58 -6.28 -8.98 -4.37
C LEU A 58 -6.83 -9.19 -5.78
N SER A 59 -5.95 -9.11 -6.78
CA SER A 59 -6.28 -9.38 -8.19
C SER A 59 -6.42 -10.86 -8.50
N ASP A 60 -5.73 -11.69 -7.72
CA ASP A 60 -5.59 -13.12 -7.98
C ASP A 60 -6.01 -13.97 -6.78
N ILE A 61 -6.00 -15.29 -6.97
CA ILE A 61 -6.26 -16.26 -5.88
C ILE A 61 -5.25 -16.05 -4.77
N CYS A 62 -5.74 -15.77 -3.56
CA CYS A 62 -4.89 -15.59 -2.38
C CYS A 62 -4.19 -16.92 -2.06
N ASP A 63 -2.88 -16.93 -2.21
CA ASP A 63 -2.02 -18.05 -1.87
C ASP A 63 -1.58 -18.04 -0.40
N THR A 64 -0.89 -19.11 0.00
CA THR A 64 -0.43 -19.31 1.37
C THR A 64 0.56 -18.24 1.82
N ASP A 65 1.46 -17.78 0.94
CA ASP A 65 2.45 -16.74 1.28
C ASP A 65 1.78 -15.39 1.52
N THR A 66 0.85 -15.02 0.65
CA THR A 66 0.03 -13.81 0.81
C THR A 66 -0.78 -13.86 2.11
N ALA A 67 -1.41 -15.00 2.40
CA ALA A 67 -2.17 -15.18 3.64
C ALA A 67 -1.29 -15.09 4.91
N ARG A 68 -0.06 -15.60 4.86
CA ARG A 68 0.92 -15.45 5.96
C ARG A 68 1.25 -13.99 6.23
N LEU A 69 1.46 -13.18 5.18
CA LEU A 69 1.67 -11.74 5.32
C LEU A 69 0.45 -11.04 5.91
N ILE A 70 -0.73 -11.30 5.36
CA ILE A 70 -1.99 -10.72 5.85
C ILE A 70 -2.23 -11.07 7.33
N LYS A 71 -1.93 -12.31 7.73
CA LYS A 71 -2.10 -12.76 9.12
C LYS A 71 -1.27 -11.94 10.11
N ARG A 72 -0.08 -11.48 9.70
CA ARG A 72 0.86 -10.73 10.55
C ARG A 72 0.50 -9.25 10.71
N GLU A 73 -0.31 -8.71 9.81
CA GLU A 73 -0.64 -7.28 9.73
C GLU A 73 -2.02 -6.98 10.34
N VAL A 74 -2.24 -5.72 10.72
CA VAL A 74 -3.54 -5.25 11.20
C VAL A 74 -4.39 -4.82 10.01
N SER A 75 -5.44 -5.58 9.71
CA SER A 75 -6.40 -5.28 8.64
C SER A 75 -7.80 -5.73 9.05
N ASP A 76 -8.85 -5.20 8.40
CA ASP A 76 -10.25 -5.48 8.73
C ASP A 76 -10.86 -6.56 7.87
N GLY A 77 -10.33 -6.79 6.69
CA GLY A 77 -10.80 -7.84 5.80
C GLY A 77 -9.95 -7.96 4.55
N VAL A 78 -10.26 -8.99 3.76
CA VAL A 78 -9.65 -9.25 2.47
C VAL A 78 -10.72 -9.67 1.47
N ILE A 79 -10.59 -9.19 0.22
CA ILE A 79 -11.39 -9.62 -0.91
C ILE A 79 -10.47 -10.14 -2.02
N ALA A 80 -10.78 -11.31 -2.56
CA ALA A 80 -10.03 -11.96 -3.64
C ALA A 80 -10.95 -12.77 -4.54
N PRO A 81 -10.54 -13.11 -5.78
CA PRO A 81 -11.31 -14.02 -6.64
C PRO A 81 -11.41 -15.44 -6.08
N GLY A 82 -10.50 -15.83 -5.20
CA GLY A 82 -10.48 -17.13 -4.53
C GLY A 82 -9.37 -17.20 -3.50
N TYR A 83 -9.28 -18.33 -2.84
CA TYR A 83 -8.29 -18.64 -1.80
C TYR A 83 -7.85 -20.09 -1.95
N THR A 84 -6.56 -20.37 -1.75
CA THR A 84 -6.13 -21.76 -1.55
C THR A 84 -6.66 -22.28 -0.21
N ASP A 85 -6.80 -23.57 -0.03
CA ASP A 85 -7.33 -24.15 1.21
C ASP A 85 -6.48 -23.74 2.43
N GLU A 86 -5.15 -23.79 2.28
CA GLU A 86 -4.22 -23.40 3.34
C GLU A 86 -4.31 -21.89 3.65
N ALA A 87 -4.44 -21.05 2.63
CA ALA A 87 -4.60 -19.60 2.82
C ALA A 87 -5.89 -19.29 3.57
N LEU A 88 -6.99 -19.95 3.21
CA LEU A 88 -8.28 -19.77 3.85
C LEU A 88 -8.24 -20.18 5.33
N GLU A 89 -7.61 -21.32 5.65
CA GLU A 89 -7.46 -21.75 7.04
C GLU A 89 -6.58 -20.80 7.87
N LEU A 90 -5.53 -20.23 7.29
CA LEU A 90 -4.72 -19.21 7.95
C LEU A 90 -5.51 -17.92 8.25
N LEU A 91 -6.32 -17.47 7.29
CA LEU A 91 -7.10 -16.23 7.42
C LEU A 91 -8.27 -16.40 8.40
N LYS A 92 -8.91 -17.55 8.45
CA LYS A 92 -9.98 -17.87 9.42
C LYS A 92 -9.52 -17.77 10.87
N GLN A 93 -8.24 -17.99 11.16
CA GLN A 93 -7.69 -17.86 12.52
C GLN A 93 -7.51 -16.40 12.96
N LYS A 94 -7.54 -15.45 12.02
CA LYS A 94 -7.36 -14.02 12.31
C LYS A 94 -8.56 -13.47 13.05
N LYS A 95 -8.34 -12.49 13.96
CA LYS A 95 -9.38 -11.88 14.81
C LYS A 95 -10.27 -12.91 15.53
N LYS A 96 -9.69 -14.05 15.96
CA LYS A 96 -10.43 -15.14 16.63
C LYS A 96 -11.63 -15.65 15.80
N GLY A 97 -11.49 -15.68 14.49
CA GLY A 97 -12.53 -16.14 13.56
C GLY A 97 -13.49 -15.05 13.05
N ALA A 98 -13.32 -13.79 13.48
CA ALA A 98 -14.16 -12.66 13.07
C ALA A 98 -13.54 -11.80 11.93
N TYR A 99 -12.53 -12.32 11.23
CA TYR A 99 -11.92 -11.62 10.10
C TYR A 99 -12.81 -11.72 8.85
N ASN A 100 -13.03 -10.59 8.17
CA ASN A 100 -13.83 -10.57 6.96
C ASN A 100 -13.06 -11.17 5.78
N ILE A 101 -13.52 -12.29 5.25
CA ILE A 101 -12.97 -12.95 4.07
C ILE A 101 -14.04 -12.97 3.01
N ILE A 102 -13.84 -12.23 1.92
CA ILE A 102 -14.83 -12.06 0.85
C ILE A 102 -14.28 -12.65 -0.43
N GLN A 103 -15.05 -13.51 -1.05
CA GLN A 103 -14.79 -13.98 -2.40
C GLN A 103 -15.61 -13.16 -3.39
N ILE A 104 -14.95 -12.63 -4.43
CA ILE A 104 -15.60 -11.92 -5.52
C ILE A 104 -15.64 -12.80 -6.75
N ASP A 105 -16.76 -12.75 -7.47
CA ASP A 105 -16.85 -13.35 -8.81
C ASP A 105 -16.01 -12.50 -9.79
N PRO A 106 -14.93 -13.03 -10.38
CA PRO A 106 -14.09 -12.29 -11.32
C PRO A 106 -14.82 -11.91 -12.61
N SER A 107 -15.94 -12.57 -12.93
CA SER A 107 -16.76 -12.25 -14.10
C SER A 107 -17.74 -11.10 -13.86
N TYR A 108 -17.88 -10.65 -12.60
CA TYR A 108 -18.80 -9.56 -12.27
C TYR A 108 -18.45 -8.26 -12.97
N GLN A 109 -19.41 -7.74 -13.72
CA GLN A 109 -19.32 -6.42 -14.36
C GLN A 109 -20.17 -5.42 -13.58
N PRO A 110 -19.56 -4.43 -12.93
CA PRO A 110 -20.32 -3.40 -12.24
C PRO A 110 -21.14 -2.55 -13.20
N ALA A 111 -22.31 -2.08 -12.73
CA ALA A 111 -23.14 -1.19 -13.53
C ALA A 111 -22.37 0.08 -13.96
N PRO A 112 -22.65 0.63 -15.17
CA PRO A 112 -21.97 1.83 -15.66
C PRO A 112 -22.32 3.08 -14.85
N ILE A 113 -23.45 3.06 -14.14
CA ILE A 113 -23.91 4.16 -13.28
C ILE A 113 -23.84 3.71 -11.83
N GLU A 114 -23.12 4.47 -11.04
CA GLU A 114 -23.07 4.32 -9.59
C GLU A 114 -24.17 5.16 -8.93
N ARG A 115 -24.85 4.58 -7.94
CA ARG A 115 -25.90 5.24 -7.18
C ARG A 115 -25.58 5.19 -5.70
N LYS A 116 -25.71 6.33 -5.03
CA LYS A 116 -25.59 6.44 -3.57
C LYS A 116 -26.73 7.24 -3.00
N GLN A 117 -27.45 6.67 -2.05
CA GLN A 117 -28.51 7.36 -1.34
C GLN A 117 -28.02 7.91 0.01
N VAL A 118 -28.23 9.20 0.23
CA VAL A 118 -27.87 9.89 1.46
C VAL A 118 -29.04 10.79 1.86
N TYR A 119 -29.60 10.60 3.04
CA TYR A 119 -30.75 11.35 3.55
C TYR A 119 -31.94 11.44 2.58
N GLY A 120 -32.23 10.34 1.88
CA GLY A 120 -33.34 10.28 0.92
C GLY A 120 -33.03 10.89 -0.47
N ILE A 121 -31.86 11.48 -0.66
CA ILE A 121 -31.40 11.99 -1.97
C ILE A 121 -30.52 10.92 -2.63
N THR A 122 -30.82 10.60 -3.87
CA THR A 122 -30.04 9.69 -4.69
C THR A 122 -29.05 10.47 -5.55
N PHE A 123 -27.77 10.23 -5.34
CA PHE A 123 -26.70 10.70 -6.21
C PHE A 123 -26.44 9.65 -7.27
N GLU A 124 -26.35 10.08 -8.52
CA GLU A 124 -25.96 9.25 -9.66
C GLU A 124 -24.74 9.83 -10.33
N GLN A 125 -23.78 8.96 -10.68
CA GLN A 125 -22.61 9.34 -11.48
C GLN A 125 -22.19 8.19 -12.38
N GLY A 126 -21.55 8.52 -13.50
CA GLY A 126 -20.87 7.53 -14.32
C GLY A 126 -19.67 6.94 -13.56
N ARG A 127 -19.50 5.63 -13.65
CA ARG A 127 -18.31 4.96 -13.14
C ARG A 127 -17.06 5.44 -13.90
N ASN A 128 -15.93 5.56 -13.22
CA ASN A 128 -14.67 5.84 -13.90
C ASN A 128 -14.20 4.59 -14.66
N GLU A 129 -14.49 4.58 -15.96
CA GLU A 129 -14.16 3.48 -16.88
C GLU A 129 -12.83 3.70 -17.64
N LEU A 130 -12.01 4.69 -17.22
CA LEU A 130 -10.72 4.93 -17.85
C LEU A 130 -9.89 3.64 -17.88
N ASP A 131 -9.62 3.17 -19.10
CA ASP A 131 -8.71 2.04 -19.30
C ASP A 131 -7.26 2.55 -19.36
N ILE A 132 -6.43 2.05 -18.44
CA ILE A 132 -5.03 2.43 -18.34
C ILE A 132 -4.20 1.41 -19.11
N ASN A 133 -4.32 1.49 -20.43
CA ASN A 133 -3.57 0.68 -21.38
C ASN A 133 -2.38 1.43 -21.99
N GLY A 134 -1.63 0.78 -22.89
CA GLY A 134 -0.47 1.37 -23.55
C GLY A 134 -0.79 2.60 -24.41
N ASP A 135 -1.99 2.69 -24.95
CA ASP A 135 -2.40 3.77 -25.88
C ASP A 135 -2.56 5.11 -25.15
N LEU A 136 -2.95 5.06 -23.86
CA LEU A 136 -3.10 6.27 -23.04
C LEU A 136 -1.80 7.07 -22.91
N LEU A 137 -0.64 6.40 -22.97
CA LEU A 137 0.68 7.01 -22.84
C LEU A 137 1.41 7.16 -24.19
N SER A 138 0.75 6.89 -25.31
CA SER A 138 1.37 6.92 -26.65
C SER A 138 1.62 8.34 -27.19
N ASN A 139 0.79 9.31 -26.78
CA ASN A 139 0.91 10.70 -27.25
C ASN A 139 1.90 11.51 -26.40
N ILE A 140 3.19 11.42 -26.72
CA ILE A 140 4.25 12.13 -26.03
C ILE A 140 4.35 13.57 -26.59
N VAL A 141 3.99 14.54 -25.77
CA VAL A 141 3.96 15.97 -26.18
C VAL A 141 5.21 16.75 -25.79
N THR A 142 6.07 16.19 -24.96
CA THR A 142 7.33 16.80 -24.51
C THR A 142 8.37 16.86 -25.62
N VAL A 143 9.41 17.71 -25.46
CA VAL A 143 10.54 17.81 -26.41
C VAL A 143 11.27 16.47 -26.52
N ASN A 144 11.62 15.87 -25.39
CA ASN A 144 12.12 14.49 -25.35
C ASN A 144 10.95 13.52 -25.59
N LYS A 145 11.06 12.70 -26.63
CA LYS A 145 10.06 11.69 -27.02
C LYS A 145 10.40 10.28 -26.51
N GLU A 146 11.57 10.11 -25.93
CA GLU A 146 12.01 8.82 -25.40
C GLU A 146 11.60 8.69 -23.94
N ILE A 147 10.80 7.68 -23.63
CA ILE A 147 10.42 7.30 -22.27
C ILE A 147 10.95 5.90 -22.02
N PRO A 148 11.85 5.69 -21.04
CA PRO A 148 12.29 4.35 -20.67
C PRO A 148 11.11 3.45 -20.28
N GLU A 149 11.22 2.15 -20.55
CA GLU A 149 10.17 1.18 -20.22
C GLU A 149 9.85 1.17 -18.72
N SER A 150 10.85 1.28 -17.86
CA SER A 150 10.66 1.41 -16.41
C SER A 150 9.79 2.61 -16.03
N ALA A 151 9.97 3.76 -16.69
CA ALA A 151 9.17 4.94 -16.45
C ALA A 151 7.72 4.78 -16.95
N LEU A 152 7.50 4.04 -18.06
CA LEU A 152 6.15 3.71 -18.52
C LEU A 152 5.40 2.84 -17.51
N ILE A 153 6.08 1.91 -16.87
CA ILE A 153 5.53 1.09 -15.80
C ILE A 153 5.14 1.97 -14.62
N ASP A 154 6.05 2.83 -14.17
CA ASP A 154 5.81 3.76 -13.07
C ASP A 154 4.62 4.68 -13.36
N MET A 155 4.51 5.19 -14.59
CA MET A 155 3.38 6.00 -15.03
C MET A 155 2.05 5.23 -14.98
N LYS A 156 2.02 3.97 -15.42
CA LYS A 156 0.84 3.12 -15.32
C LYS A 156 0.42 2.89 -13.87
N ILE A 157 1.37 2.55 -13.00
CA ILE A 157 1.12 2.39 -11.57
C ILE A 157 0.59 3.69 -10.95
N ALA A 158 1.16 4.83 -11.31
CA ALA A 158 0.70 6.14 -10.85
C ALA A 158 -0.75 6.40 -11.26
N LEU A 159 -1.09 6.17 -12.53
CA LEU A 159 -2.44 6.36 -13.04
C LEU A 159 -3.46 5.44 -12.36
N ILE A 160 -3.11 4.16 -12.17
CA ILE A 160 -3.97 3.20 -11.47
C ILE A 160 -4.15 3.63 -10.02
N THR A 161 -3.08 4.00 -9.32
CA THR A 161 -3.14 4.49 -7.95
C THR A 161 -4.08 5.68 -7.83
N LEU A 162 -3.92 6.70 -8.69
CA LEU A 162 -4.73 7.91 -8.64
C LEU A 162 -6.18 7.70 -9.12
N LYS A 163 -6.44 6.73 -10.02
CA LYS A 163 -7.80 6.36 -10.43
C LYS A 163 -8.68 5.98 -9.24
N TYR A 164 -8.08 5.34 -8.24
CA TYR A 164 -8.78 4.83 -7.05
C TYR A 164 -8.51 5.66 -5.79
N THR A 165 -7.81 6.77 -5.91
CA THR A 165 -7.51 7.67 -4.78
C THR A 165 -8.45 8.87 -4.78
N GLN A 166 -8.93 9.23 -3.59
CA GLN A 166 -9.81 10.38 -3.44
C GLN A 166 -9.10 11.69 -3.81
N SER A 167 -9.74 12.46 -4.68
CA SER A 167 -9.28 13.78 -5.12
C SER A 167 -9.34 14.82 -3.95
N ASN A 168 -8.49 15.85 -3.90
CA ASN A 168 -7.31 16.02 -4.72
C ASN A 168 -6.26 14.99 -4.33
N SER A 169 -5.50 14.50 -5.29
CA SER A 169 -4.51 13.47 -5.03
C SER A 169 -3.27 13.64 -5.91
N VAL A 170 -2.13 13.26 -5.36
CA VAL A 170 -0.82 13.20 -6.01
C VAL A 170 -0.11 11.95 -5.52
N CYS A 171 0.67 11.28 -6.35
CA CYS A 171 1.54 10.20 -5.93
C CYS A 171 2.93 10.31 -6.55
N TYR A 172 3.90 9.74 -5.85
CA TYR A 172 5.24 9.45 -6.34
C TYR A 172 5.38 7.95 -6.52
N VAL A 173 5.92 7.54 -7.65
CA VAL A 173 6.10 6.13 -8.00
C VAL A 173 7.55 5.90 -8.40
N LYS A 174 8.11 4.78 -7.98
CA LYS A 174 9.47 4.37 -8.29
C LYS A 174 9.55 2.85 -8.37
N ASP A 175 10.18 2.36 -9.44
CA ASP A 175 10.45 0.94 -9.65
C ASP A 175 9.19 0.07 -9.50
N GLY A 176 8.07 0.49 -10.13
CA GLY A 176 6.79 -0.21 -10.11
C GLY A 176 6.05 -0.18 -8.76
N GLN A 177 6.34 0.78 -7.90
CA GLN A 177 5.72 0.92 -6.58
C GLN A 177 5.38 2.38 -6.29
N ALA A 178 4.16 2.65 -5.81
CA ALA A 178 3.84 3.93 -5.19
C ALA A 178 4.60 4.05 -3.87
N ILE A 179 5.41 5.10 -3.73
CA ILE A 179 6.24 5.35 -2.54
C ILE A 179 5.76 6.52 -1.68
N GLY A 180 4.83 7.30 -2.20
CA GLY A 180 4.19 8.38 -1.44
C GLY A 180 2.88 8.78 -2.10
N ILE A 181 1.80 8.80 -1.34
CA ILE A 181 0.45 9.14 -1.82
C ILE A 181 -0.13 10.22 -0.91
N GLY A 182 -0.45 11.37 -1.48
CA GLY A 182 -1.23 12.41 -0.83
C GLY A 182 -2.65 12.42 -1.40
N ALA A 183 -3.65 12.25 -0.55
CA ALA A 183 -5.03 12.08 -0.96
C ALA A 183 -6.00 12.91 -0.12
N GLY A 184 -7.14 13.29 -0.73
CA GLY A 184 -8.25 13.93 -0.04
C GLY A 184 -7.94 15.29 0.56
N GLN A 185 -6.87 15.96 0.12
CA GLN A 185 -6.51 17.27 0.61
C GLN A 185 -7.28 18.38 -0.12
N GLN A 186 -7.46 19.51 0.54
CA GLN A 186 -8.21 20.66 0.03
C GLN A 186 -7.49 21.37 -1.13
N SER A 187 -6.17 21.24 -1.23
CA SER A 187 -5.40 21.79 -2.34
C SER A 187 -4.36 20.83 -2.88
N ARG A 188 -4.01 20.98 -4.17
CA ARG A 188 -2.97 20.13 -4.80
C ARG A 188 -1.60 20.34 -4.19
N ILE A 189 -1.28 21.56 -3.75
CA ILE A 189 0.00 21.82 -3.08
C ILE A 189 0.14 21.02 -1.77
N HIS A 190 -0.95 20.88 -1.00
CA HIS A 190 -0.95 20.06 0.20
C HIS A 190 -0.86 18.57 -0.13
N CYS A 191 -1.53 18.10 -1.19
CA CYS A 191 -1.35 16.73 -1.68
C CYS A 191 0.10 16.44 -2.06
N THR A 192 0.73 17.38 -2.79
CA THR A 192 2.12 17.22 -3.24
C THR A 192 3.08 17.17 -2.05
N ARG A 193 2.91 18.05 -1.07
CA ARG A 193 3.72 18.07 0.15
C ARG A 193 3.55 16.76 0.94
N LEU A 194 2.31 16.32 1.15
CA LEU A 194 2.03 15.08 1.87
C LEU A 194 2.61 13.87 1.14
N ALA A 195 2.42 13.77 -0.17
CA ALA A 195 2.99 12.69 -0.97
C ALA A 195 4.53 12.72 -0.94
N GLY A 196 5.13 13.92 -1.02
CA GLY A 196 6.58 14.11 -0.92
C GLY A 196 7.13 13.66 0.43
N SER A 197 6.53 14.12 1.53
CA SER A 197 6.93 13.70 2.88
C SER A 197 6.88 12.18 3.07
N LYS A 198 5.85 11.52 2.54
CA LYS A 198 5.76 10.05 2.59
C LYS A 198 6.83 9.37 1.74
N ALA A 199 7.14 9.93 0.57
CA ALA A 199 8.24 9.43 -0.26
C ALA A 199 9.59 9.60 0.42
N ASP A 200 9.84 10.75 1.08
CA ASP A 200 11.03 10.98 1.88
C ASP A 200 11.15 9.95 3.01
N ASN A 201 10.08 9.71 3.74
CA ASN A 201 10.05 8.66 4.78
C ASN A 201 10.34 7.27 4.22
N TRP A 202 9.84 6.94 3.02
CA TRP A 202 10.16 5.67 2.38
C TRP A 202 11.67 5.52 2.10
N PHE A 203 12.33 6.60 1.65
CA PHE A 203 13.78 6.61 1.47
C PHE A 203 14.54 6.57 2.80
N LEU A 204 14.14 7.38 3.78
CA LEU A 204 14.78 7.45 5.09
C LEU A 204 14.74 6.10 5.85
N ARG A 205 13.65 5.34 5.70
CA ARG A 205 13.52 3.98 6.26
C ARG A 205 14.60 3.01 5.77
N GLN A 206 15.23 3.30 4.64
CA GLN A 206 16.30 2.51 4.05
C GLN A 206 17.69 2.92 4.55
N SER A 207 17.79 3.97 5.35
CA SER A 207 19.08 4.42 5.87
C SER A 207 19.69 3.41 6.86
N PRO A 208 21.03 3.31 6.92
CA PRO A 208 21.69 2.42 7.87
C PRO A 208 21.30 2.68 9.34
N GLN A 209 21.03 3.95 9.69
CA GLN A 209 20.61 4.34 11.03
C GLN A 209 19.27 3.73 11.40
N VAL A 210 18.27 3.83 10.52
CA VAL A 210 16.94 3.26 10.76
C VAL A 210 16.97 1.74 10.73
N LEU A 211 17.71 1.14 9.78
CA LEU A 211 17.87 -0.32 9.70
C LEU A 211 18.65 -0.91 10.90
N GLY A 212 19.45 -0.09 11.58
CA GLY A 212 20.21 -0.48 12.76
C GLY A 212 19.47 -0.32 14.08
N LEU A 213 18.25 0.22 14.07
CA LEU A 213 17.46 0.38 15.30
C LEU A 213 17.17 -0.98 15.95
N GLN A 214 17.42 -1.07 17.23
CA GLN A 214 17.13 -2.25 18.03
C GLN A 214 15.84 -2.04 18.82
N PHE A 215 14.99 -3.05 18.83
CA PHE A 215 13.71 -2.99 19.54
C PHE A 215 13.61 -4.12 20.55
N VAL A 216 12.92 -3.87 21.66
CA VAL A 216 12.60 -4.93 22.61
C VAL A 216 11.73 -6.01 21.94
N ASP A 217 11.96 -7.27 22.25
CA ASP A 217 11.31 -8.42 21.59
C ASP A 217 9.78 -8.39 21.70
N SER A 218 9.26 -7.83 22.79
CA SER A 218 7.81 -7.73 23.03
C SER A 218 7.11 -6.66 22.19
N LEU A 219 7.85 -5.78 21.48
CA LEU A 219 7.28 -4.69 20.74
C LEU A 219 6.60 -5.18 19.44
N GLY A 220 5.29 -4.97 19.35
CA GLY A 220 4.50 -5.33 18.16
C GLY A 220 4.89 -4.50 16.94
N ARG A 221 4.64 -5.04 15.74
CA ARG A 221 5.01 -4.40 14.45
C ARG A 221 4.49 -2.98 14.30
N ALA A 222 3.22 -2.73 14.61
CA ALA A 222 2.63 -1.39 14.53
C ALA A 222 3.38 -0.37 15.41
N ASN A 223 3.77 -0.77 16.62
CA ASN A 223 4.53 0.10 17.51
C ASN A 223 5.96 0.33 17.02
N ARG A 224 6.58 -0.68 16.38
CA ARG A 224 7.88 -0.50 15.72
C ARG A 224 7.79 0.50 14.57
N ASP A 225 6.76 0.39 13.71
CA ASP A 225 6.55 1.34 12.63
C ASP A 225 6.30 2.76 13.14
N ASN A 226 5.53 2.91 14.24
CA ASN A 226 5.33 4.20 14.91
C ASN A 226 6.65 4.77 15.46
N ALA A 227 7.45 3.94 16.14
CA ALA A 227 8.73 4.38 16.67
C ALA A 227 9.71 4.83 15.58
N ILE A 228 9.74 4.12 14.45
CA ILE A 228 10.55 4.49 13.28
C ILE A 228 10.07 5.82 12.70
N ASP A 229 8.76 6.02 12.58
CA ASP A 229 8.19 7.23 12.01
C ASP A 229 8.51 8.45 12.87
N VAL A 230 8.35 8.33 14.19
CA VAL A 230 8.74 9.37 15.17
C VAL A 230 10.23 9.64 15.12
N TYR A 231 11.06 8.59 15.01
CA TYR A 231 12.53 8.73 14.94
C TYR A 231 13.00 9.48 13.68
N MET A 232 12.30 9.30 12.55
CA MET A 232 12.61 9.97 11.28
C MET A 232 12.03 11.38 11.20
N GLY A 233 10.96 11.66 11.94
CA GLY A 233 10.28 12.95 11.95
C GLY A 233 10.89 13.93 12.94
N ASP A 234 10.46 15.19 12.89
CA ASP A 234 10.86 16.24 13.84
C ASP A 234 9.96 16.24 15.10
N GLU A 235 8.88 15.47 15.09
CA GLU A 235 7.85 15.51 16.13
C GLU A 235 8.33 14.90 17.47
N TYR A 236 9.36 14.06 17.44
CA TYR A 236 9.90 13.46 18.67
C TYR A 236 10.41 14.50 19.67
N MET A 237 10.93 15.61 19.17
CA MET A 237 11.45 16.71 20.00
C MET A 237 10.34 17.40 20.81
N ASP A 238 9.12 17.39 20.28
CA ASP A 238 7.97 18.11 20.86
C ASP A 238 7.07 17.19 21.69
N VAL A 239 7.15 15.87 21.51
CA VAL A 239 6.17 14.90 22.04
C VAL A 239 6.77 14.02 23.14
N LEU A 240 8.07 13.76 23.09
CA LEU A 240 8.73 12.85 24.04
C LEU A 240 9.51 13.62 25.10
N ALA A 241 9.28 13.28 26.36
CA ALA A 241 10.09 13.78 27.46
C ALA A 241 11.52 13.19 27.38
N ASP A 242 12.50 13.96 27.87
CA ASP A 242 13.90 13.53 27.95
C ASP A 242 14.02 12.13 28.59
N GLY A 243 14.80 11.25 27.96
CA GLY A 243 15.01 9.88 28.40
C GLY A 243 13.91 8.87 28.02
N THR A 244 12.83 9.30 27.40
CA THR A 244 11.75 8.37 26.97
C THR A 244 12.21 7.45 25.85
N TRP A 245 13.18 7.86 25.04
CA TRP A 245 13.77 7.06 23.96
C TRP A 245 14.50 5.83 24.46
N ASP A 246 15.12 5.92 25.65
CA ASP A 246 15.87 4.82 26.24
C ASP A 246 14.99 3.59 26.55
N CYS A 247 13.69 3.80 26.63
CA CYS A 247 12.72 2.73 26.88
C CYS A 247 12.20 2.01 25.61
N LEU A 248 12.40 2.59 24.41
CA LEU A 248 11.90 2.04 23.15
C LEU A 248 12.97 1.34 22.32
N LEU A 249 14.24 1.62 22.60
CA LEU A 249 15.40 1.15 21.85
C LEU A 249 16.28 0.27 22.74
N TYR A 250 16.03 -1.03 22.74
CA TYR A 250 16.95 -2.07 23.24
C TYR A 250 16.65 -3.40 22.58
#